data_9ce6c7efd2bc4f749fdbf4d521145b05
#
_entry.id   9ce6c7efd2bc4f749fdbf4d521145b05
#
_cell.length_a   1.000
_cell.length_b   1.000
_cell.length_c   1.000
_cell.angle_alpha   90.00
_cell.angle_beta   90.00
_cell.angle_gamma   90.00
#
_symmetry.space_group_name_H-M   'P 1'
#
loop_
_entity.id
_entity.type
_entity.pdbx_description
1 polymer ?
#
loop_
_entity_poly.entity_id
_entity_poly.type
_entity_poly.pdbx_seq_one_letter_code
_entity_poly.pdbx_strand_id
1 'polypeptide(L)'
;VSCPIGVIGVIFESRPDALIQIGGLCLKSGNAVLLKGGREAMRTNEALFDILRDASVATGMPDGWCGLLTTREDVSVMLKMDEDIDLIIPRGSNAFVRYIMENSNIPVLGHSDGVCHVYVDADCDAQMAARIVTDAKTQYPAACNAAEMLLVHSAQLANALPVIARALTEAGVTLRADERARAALYAAGIASEAADESDWGREYLALTMAVHTVDSIEEAIAFINKH
;
A
#
# COMPACT_ATOMS: atom_id res chain seq x y z
N VAL A 1 27.40 -9.96 -0.34
CA VAL A 1 27.92 -8.99 -1.31
C VAL A 1 26.70 -8.41 -2.04
N SER A 2 26.55 -7.09 -2.00
CA SER A 2 25.53 -6.41 -2.80
C SER A 2 25.98 -6.36 -4.25
N CYS A 3 25.09 -6.68 -5.19
CA CYS A 3 25.34 -6.53 -6.62
C CYS A 3 24.15 -5.80 -7.27
N PRO A 4 24.35 -5.10 -8.39
CA PRO A 4 23.27 -4.55 -9.19
C PRO A 4 22.29 -5.64 -9.64
N ILE A 5 21.02 -5.29 -9.78
CA ILE A 5 20.01 -6.16 -10.40
C ILE A 5 20.24 -6.20 -11.92
N GLY A 6 20.50 -5.03 -12.50
CA GLY A 6 20.70 -4.82 -13.93
C GLY A 6 19.91 -3.63 -14.45
N VAL A 7 19.04 -3.84 -15.42
CA VAL A 7 18.15 -2.82 -15.99
C VAL A 7 16.77 -2.92 -15.31
N ILE A 8 16.34 -1.81 -14.72
CA ILE A 8 15.07 -1.75 -13.99
C ILE A 8 14.08 -0.84 -14.73
N GLY A 9 12.91 -1.34 -15.07
CA GLY A 9 11.79 -0.55 -15.56
C GLY A 9 10.91 -0.08 -14.40
N VAL A 10 10.76 1.24 -14.21
CA VAL A 10 9.90 1.78 -13.14
C VAL A 10 8.78 2.62 -13.72
N ILE A 11 7.55 2.24 -13.41
CA ILE A 11 6.34 2.93 -13.85
C ILE A 11 5.66 3.53 -12.62
N PHE A 12 5.45 4.86 -12.61
CA PHE A 12 4.86 5.57 -11.48
C PHE A 12 3.87 6.64 -11.94
N GLU A 13 2.91 6.96 -11.09
CA GLU A 13 1.86 7.95 -11.34
C GLU A 13 1.94 9.09 -10.33
N SER A 14 1.51 10.31 -10.73
CA SER A 14 1.19 11.47 -9.87
C SER A 14 2.27 11.89 -8.85
N ARG A 15 3.52 11.47 -8.99
CA ARG A 15 4.60 11.74 -8.04
C ARG A 15 5.92 12.05 -8.77
N PRO A 16 6.09 13.26 -9.31
CA PRO A 16 7.30 13.62 -10.06
C PRO A 16 8.58 13.58 -9.18
N ASP A 17 8.46 13.80 -7.86
CA ASP A 17 9.54 13.62 -6.89
C ASP A 17 10.12 12.20 -6.88
N ALA A 18 9.28 11.21 -7.18
CA ALA A 18 9.68 9.81 -7.26
C ALA A 18 10.76 9.58 -8.33
N LEU A 19 10.76 10.35 -9.42
CA LEU A 19 11.77 10.26 -10.49
C LEU A 19 13.18 10.43 -9.92
N ILE A 20 13.41 11.48 -9.15
CA ILE A 20 14.73 11.78 -8.56
C ILE A 20 15.09 10.74 -7.49
N GLN A 21 14.12 10.32 -6.66
CA GLN A 21 14.36 9.31 -5.63
C GLN A 21 14.75 7.97 -6.25
N ILE A 22 13.99 7.51 -7.24
CA ILE A 22 14.23 6.24 -7.94
C ILE A 22 15.55 6.29 -8.70
N GLY A 23 15.75 7.34 -9.52
CA GLY A 23 16.98 7.52 -10.27
C GLY A 23 18.20 7.56 -9.36
N GLY A 24 18.14 8.30 -8.25
CA GLY A 24 19.22 8.35 -7.25
C GLY A 24 19.50 6.99 -6.59
N LEU A 25 18.48 6.20 -6.30
CA LEU A 25 18.64 4.84 -5.76
C LEU A 25 19.25 3.90 -6.80
N CYS A 26 18.80 3.93 -8.06
CA CYS A 26 19.37 3.13 -9.14
C CYS A 26 20.83 3.49 -9.37
N LEU A 27 21.15 4.79 -9.42
CA LEU A 27 22.52 5.28 -9.54
C LEU A 27 23.42 4.75 -8.42
N LYS A 28 22.98 4.88 -7.17
CA LYS A 28 23.75 4.43 -5.99
C LYS A 28 23.91 2.92 -5.91
N SER A 29 22.98 2.16 -6.46
CA SER A 29 23.02 0.68 -6.48
C SER A 29 23.63 0.10 -7.75
N GLY A 30 24.06 0.95 -8.69
CA GLY A 30 24.71 0.53 -9.94
C GLY A 30 23.76 -0.08 -10.98
N ASN A 31 22.46 0.22 -10.88
CA ASN A 31 21.46 -0.25 -11.84
C ASN A 31 21.23 0.79 -12.95
N ALA A 32 20.99 0.34 -14.16
CA ALA A 32 20.37 1.16 -15.19
C ALA A 32 18.86 1.25 -14.98
N VAL A 33 18.21 2.33 -15.43
CA VAL A 33 16.79 2.52 -15.19
C VAL A 33 16.04 3.14 -16.37
N LEU A 34 14.88 2.56 -16.69
CA LEU A 34 13.87 3.15 -17.57
C LEU A 34 12.74 3.70 -16.71
N LEU A 35 12.52 5.01 -16.77
CA LEU A 35 11.55 5.74 -15.96
C LEU A 35 10.32 6.09 -16.80
N LYS A 36 9.13 5.78 -16.28
CA LYS A 36 7.86 6.16 -16.91
C LYS A 36 6.96 6.82 -15.87
N GLY A 37 6.91 8.13 -15.90
CA GLY A 37 6.02 8.90 -15.04
C GLY A 37 4.60 9.08 -15.62
N GLY A 38 3.68 9.55 -14.79
CA GLY A 38 2.32 9.87 -15.19
C GLY A 38 2.27 11.02 -16.20
N ARG A 39 1.25 10.98 -17.05
CA ARG A 39 1.07 11.97 -18.13
C ARG A 39 0.78 13.37 -17.58
N GLU A 40 0.13 13.46 -16.44
CA GLU A 40 -0.23 14.69 -15.73
C GLU A 40 0.99 15.50 -15.29
N ALA A 41 2.14 14.84 -15.05
CA ALA A 41 3.38 15.46 -14.60
C ALA A 41 4.50 15.43 -15.68
N MET A 42 4.17 15.19 -16.95
CA MET A 42 5.15 14.92 -18.01
C MET A 42 6.23 16.00 -18.09
N ARG A 43 5.86 17.29 -18.16
CA ARG A 43 6.82 18.40 -18.24
C ARG A 43 7.77 18.47 -17.05
N THR A 44 7.25 18.18 -15.86
CA THR A 44 8.05 18.14 -14.63
C THR A 44 9.00 16.94 -14.65
N ASN A 45 8.51 15.79 -15.11
CA ASN A 45 9.33 14.58 -15.25
C ASN A 45 10.47 14.78 -16.26
N GLU A 46 10.20 15.40 -17.40
CA GLU A 46 11.22 15.74 -18.41
C GLU A 46 12.30 16.67 -17.85
N ALA A 47 11.90 17.75 -17.18
CA ALA A 47 12.85 18.69 -16.59
C ALA A 47 13.71 18.05 -15.48
N LEU A 48 13.11 17.23 -14.62
CA LEU A 48 13.83 16.52 -13.57
C LEU A 48 14.76 15.43 -14.15
N PHE A 49 14.30 14.72 -15.18
CA PHE A 49 15.10 13.72 -15.87
C PHE A 49 16.35 14.33 -16.52
N ASP A 50 16.21 15.43 -17.23
CA ASP A 50 17.34 16.13 -17.86
C ASP A 50 18.38 16.56 -16.82
N ILE A 51 17.93 17.13 -15.69
CA ILE A 51 18.82 17.51 -14.60
C ILE A 51 19.56 16.30 -14.01
N LEU A 52 18.84 15.20 -13.77
CA LEU A 52 19.43 13.97 -13.23
C LEU A 52 20.47 13.37 -14.16
N ARG A 53 20.12 13.23 -15.45
CA ARG A 53 21.01 12.71 -16.51
C ARG A 53 22.25 13.58 -16.65
N ASP A 54 22.07 14.87 -16.84
CA ASP A 54 23.18 15.78 -17.13
C ASP A 54 24.14 15.89 -15.95
N ALA A 55 23.62 15.97 -14.72
CA ALA A 55 24.44 15.99 -13.50
C ALA A 55 25.22 14.69 -13.32
N SER A 56 24.61 13.54 -13.55
CA SER A 56 25.27 12.24 -13.41
C SER A 56 26.33 12.01 -14.49
N VAL A 57 26.05 12.35 -15.74
CA VAL A 57 27.02 12.25 -16.85
C VAL A 57 28.20 13.19 -16.62
N ALA A 58 27.97 14.42 -16.15
CA ALA A 58 29.04 15.37 -15.80
C ALA A 58 29.98 14.84 -14.68
N THR A 59 29.52 13.89 -13.87
CA THR A 59 30.33 13.24 -12.81
C THR A 59 30.95 11.93 -13.25
N GLY A 60 30.83 11.55 -14.52
CA GLY A 60 31.48 10.38 -15.12
C GLY A 60 30.60 9.13 -15.27
N MET A 61 29.28 9.25 -15.07
CA MET A 61 28.38 8.15 -15.40
C MET A 61 28.29 7.97 -16.93
N PRO A 62 28.17 6.74 -17.42
CA PRO A 62 27.92 6.50 -18.85
C PRO A 62 26.62 7.17 -19.30
N ASP A 63 26.63 7.80 -20.45
CA ASP A 63 25.40 8.22 -21.09
C ASP A 63 24.53 6.99 -21.42
N GLY A 64 23.21 7.09 -21.20
CA GLY A 64 22.29 5.97 -21.41
C GLY A 64 22.08 5.06 -20.19
N TRP A 65 22.67 5.35 -19.01
CA TRP A 65 22.35 4.61 -17.77
C TRP A 65 20.90 4.80 -17.31
N CYS A 66 20.23 5.88 -17.76
CA CYS A 66 18.83 6.15 -17.49
C CYS A 66 18.10 6.59 -18.77
N GLY A 67 16.84 6.22 -18.87
CA GLY A 67 15.94 6.58 -19.96
C GLY A 67 14.58 7.05 -19.46
N LEU A 68 13.95 8.00 -20.15
CA LEU A 68 12.59 8.46 -19.85
C LEU A 68 11.64 8.02 -20.97
N LEU A 69 10.62 7.25 -20.61
CA LEU A 69 9.54 6.84 -21.49
C LEU A 69 8.37 7.81 -21.34
N THR A 70 7.79 8.23 -22.47
CA THR A 70 6.78 9.29 -22.46
C THR A 70 5.40 8.82 -22.88
N THR A 71 5.30 7.75 -23.69
CA THR A 71 4.02 7.26 -24.22
C THR A 71 3.52 5.99 -23.53
N ARG A 72 2.26 5.60 -23.78
CA ARG A 72 1.73 4.31 -23.34
C ARG A 72 2.24 3.17 -24.23
N GLU A 73 2.51 3.46 -25.49
CA GLU A 73 3.11 2.52 -26.43
C GLU A 73 4.49 2.09 -25.93
N ASP A 74 5.31 3.02 -25.43
CA ASP A 74 6.62 2.70 -24.83
C ASP A 74 6.50 1.67 -23.70
N VAL A 75 5.48 1.80 -22.85
CA VAL A 75 5.22 0.81 -21.78
C VAL A 75 4.92 -0.56 -22.39
N SER A 76 4.04 -0.62 -23.39
CA SER A 76 3.67 -1.89 -24.02
C SER A 76 4.86 -2.57 -24.71
N VAL A 77 5.81 -1.79 -25.23
CA VAL A 77 7.07 -2.31 -25.78
C VAL A 77 7.96 -2.80 -24.63
N MET A 78 8.16 -1.98 -23.60
CA MET A 78 8.99 -2.30 -22.44
C MET A 78 8.58 -3.62 -21.76
N LEU A 79 7.27 -3.90 -21.63
CA LEU A 79 6.76 -5.13 -21.02
C LEU A 79 7.15 -6.42 -21.77
N LYS A 80 7.64 -6.30 -23.01
CA LYS A 80 8.05 -7.43 -23.87
C LYS A 80 9.56 -7.56 -24.02
N MET A 81 10.34 -6.71 -23.34
CA MET A 81 11.79 -6.67 -23.44
C MET A 81 12.44 -7.53 -22.34
N ASP A 82 12.02 -8.78 -22.23
CA ASP A 82 12.46 -9.72 -21.22
C ASP A 82 13.92 -10.16 -21.36
N GLU A 83 14.53 -9.94 -22.53
CA GLU A 83 15.97 -10.14 -22.76
C GLU A 83 16.83 -8.91 -22.32
N ASP A 84 16.23 -7.73 -22.20
CA ASP A 84 16.93 -6.47 -21.94
C ASP A 84 16.64 -5.88 -20.57
N ILE A 85 15.53 -6.25 -19.91
CA ILE A 85 15.08 -5.71 -18.63
C ILE A 85 14.96 -6.81 -17.59
N ASP A 86 15.62 -6.62 -16.47
CA ASP A 86 15.72 -7.63 -15.39
C ASP A 86 14.58 -7.54 -14.38
N LEU A 87 13.97 -6.36 -14.19
CA LEU A 87 12.93 -6.15 -13.19
C LEU A 87 12.00 -5.00 -13.58
N ILE A 88 10.69 -5.15 -13.37
CA ILE A 88 9.73 -4.06 -13.44
C ILE A 88 9.17 -3.74 -12.07
N ILE A 89 9.10 -2.45 -11.72
CA ILE A 89 8.52 -1.94 -10.47
C ILE A 89 7.37 -0.99 -10.82
N PRO A 90 6.13 -1.46 -10.87
CA PRO A 90 4.97 -0.61 -11.09
C PRO A 90 4.49 0.04 -9.80
N ARG A 91 4.07 1.30 -9.88
CA ARG A 91 3.40 2.06 -8.83
C ARG A 91 2.16 2.73 -9.43
N GLY A 92 0.99 2.38 -8.93
CA GLY A 92 -0.29 2.86 -9.44
C GLY A 92 -1.44 2.09 -8.79
N SER A 93 -2.61 2.10 -9.40
CA SER A 93 -3.77 1.33 -8.92
C SER A 93 -3.52 -0.19 -9.01
N ASN A 94 -4.18 -0.97 -8.14
CA ASN A 94 -4.06 -2.43 -8.14
C ASN A 94 -4.42 -3.06 -9.50
N ALA A 95 -5.44 -2.52 -10.17
CA ALA A 95 -5.80 -2.96 -11.50
C ALA A 95 -4.66 -2.76 -12.52
N PHE A 96 -3.94 -1.65 -12.40
CA PHE A 96 -2.80 -1.36 -13.26
C PHE A 96 -1.60 -2.26 -12.95
N VAL A 97 -1.29 -2.46 -11.68
CA VAL A 97 -0.21 -3.38 -11.26
C VAL A 97 -0.49 -4.80 -11.73
N ARG A 98 -1.73 -5.27 -11.55
CA ARG A 98 -2.16 -6.59 -12.03
C ARG A 98 -2.06 -6.71 -13.55
N TYR A 99 -2.49 -5.67 -14.29
CA TYR A 99 -2.34 -5.64 -15.74
C TYR A 99 -0.87 -5.83 -16.17
N ILE A 100 0.08 -5.16 -15.50
CA ILE A 100 1.50 -5.30 -15.79
C ILE A 100 1.98 -6.74 -15.50
N MET A 101 1.59 -7.30 -14.35
CA MET A 101 1.96 -8.67 -13.99
C MET A 101 1.43 -9.71 -14.99
N GLU A 102 0.23 -9.50 -15.52
CA GLU A 102 -0.41 -10.42 -16.48
C GLU A 102 0.11 -10.27 -17.92
N ASN A 103 0.76 -9.13 -18.25
CA ASN A 103 1.18 -8.80 -19.61
C ASN A 103 2.71 -8.69 -19.78
N SER A 104 3.48 -9.14 -18.81
CA SER A 104 4.95 -9.14 -18.87
C SER A 104 5.52 -10.50 -18.51
N ASN A 105 6.58 -10.92 -19.22
CA ASN A 105 7.41 -12.06 -18.84
C ASN A 105 8.58 -11.65 -17.91
N ILE A 106 8.82 -10.33 -17.77
CA ILE A 106 9.84 -9.80 -16.88
C ILE A 106 9.36 -9.95 -15.44
N PRO A 107 10.21 -10.29 -14.47
CA PRO A 107 9.87 -10.28 -13.06
C PRO A 107 9.27 -8.92 -12.65
N VAL A 108 8.12 -8.93 -11.98
CA VAL A 108 7.43 -7.70 -11.54
C VAL A 108 7.42 -7.64 -10.02
N LEU A 109 8.03 -6.60 -9.46
CA LEU A 109 7.91 -6.27 -8.05
C LEU A 109 6.69 -5.37 -7.86
N GLY A 110 5.51 -5.99 -7.95
CA GLY A 110 4.25 -5.32 -7.69
C GLY A 110 3.93 -5.24 -6.19
N HIS A 111 2.98 -4.40 -5.85
CA HIS A 111 2.34 -4.44 -4.54
C HIS A 111 0.86 -4.77 -4.73
N SER A 112 0.28 -5.48 -3.78
CA SER A 112 -1.16 -5.64 -3.63
C SER A 112 -1.70 -4.61 -2.64
N ASP A 113 -2.99 -4.70 -2.31
CA ASP A 113 -3.64 -3.85 -1.31
C ASP A 113 -2.88 -3.85 0.01
N GLY A 114 -2.73 -2.67 0.61
CA GLY A 114 -2.14 -2.48 1.92
C GLY A 114 -3.17 -2.64 3.02
N VAL A 115 -3.55 -3.88 3.36
CA VAL A 115 -4.54 -4.13 4.41
C VAL A 115 -3.86 -4.21 5.76
N CYS A 116 -3.74 -3.08 6.44
CA CYS A 116 -3.14 -3.02 7.76
C CYS A 116 -4.12 -3.45 8.84
N HIS A 117 -3.66 -4.31 9.73
CA HIS A 117 -4.44 -4.88 10.82
C HIS A 117 -3.98 -4.37 12.19
N VAL A 118 -4.91 -4.18 13.10
CA VAL A 118 -4.63 -4.02 14.53
C VAL A 118 -5.31 -5.16 15.26
N TYR A 119 -4.57 -5.93 16.05
CA TYR A 119 -5.11 -6.98 16.92
C TYR A 119 -5.19 -6.49 18.35
N VAL A 120 -6.38 -6.68 18.95
CA VAL A 120 -6.69 -6.40 20.36
C VAL A 120 -6.77 -7.73 21.10
N ASP A 121 -5.75 -8.01 21.89
CA ASP A 121 -5.62 -9.27 22.63
C ASP A 121 -6.55 -9.37 23.83
N ALA A 122 -6.69 -10.58 24.37
CA ALA A 122 -7.47 -10.89 25.55
C ALA A 122 -7.06 -10.10 26.80
N ASP A 123 -5.77 -9.75 26.92
CA ASP A 123 -5.20 -8.97 28.02
C ASP A 123 -4.75 -7.59 27.52
N CYS A 124 -5.69 -6.74 27.15
CA CYS A 124 -5.41 -5.40 26.64
C CYS A 124 -5.86 -4.29 27.60
N ASP A 125 -5.16 -3.14 27.55
CA ASP A 125 -5.68 -1.87 28.08
C ASP A 125 -6.61 -1.24 27.04
N ALA A 126 -7.91 -1.19 27.35
CA ALA A 126 -8.95 -0.69 26.46
C ALA A 126 -8.73 0.78 26.04
N GLN A 127 -8.23 1.63 26.94
CA GLN A 127 -7.97 3.04 26.63
C GLN A 127 -6.74 3.22 25.74
N MET A 128 -5.71 2.43 25.96
CA MET A 128 -4.54 2.40 25.08
C MET A 128 -4.92 1.89 23.69
N ALA A 129 -5.67 0.78 23.62
CA ALA A 129 -6.17 0.23 22.37
C ALA A 129 -7.00 1.25 21.58
N ALA A 130 -7.92 1.98 22.26
CA ALA A 130 -8.72 3.02 21.61
C ALA A 130 -7.86 4.12 21.01
N ARG A 131 -6.85 4.63 21.73
CA ARG A 131 -5.94 5.66 21.20
C ARG A 131 -5.15 5.15 20.00
N ILE A 132 -4.57 3.96 20.07
CA ILE A 132 -3.77 3.37 18.99
C ILE A 132 -4.62 3.16 17.74
N VAL A 133 -5.79 2.52 17.87
CA VAL A 133 -6.65 2.19 16.73
C VAL A 133 -7.22 3.45 16.08
N THR A 134 -7.62 4.44 16.88
CA THR A 134 -8.13 5.71 16.36
C THR A 134 -7.04 6.45 15.59
N ASP A 135 -5.85 6.59 16.14
CA ASP A 135 -4.73 7.25 15.46
C ASP A 135 -4.36 6.51 14.17
N ALA A 136 -4.20 5.18 14.24
CA ALA A 136 -3.85 4.34 13.09
C ALA A 136 -4.86 4.42 11.94
N LYS A 137 -6.15 4.69 12.21
CA LYS A 137 -7.19 4.85 11.19
C LYS A 137 -7.37 6.28 10.71
N THR A 138 -7.27 7.28 11.60
CA THR A 138 -7.80 8.61 11.32
C THR A 138 -6.75 9.65 10.96
N GLN A 139 -5.47 9.41 11.28
CA GLN A 139 -4.38 10.35 11.01
C GLN A 139 -4.27 10.67 9.51
N TYR A 140 -4.33 9.63 8.66
CA TYR A 140 -4.40 9.78 7.19
C TYR A 140 -5.07 8.56 6.55
N PRO A 141 -6.40 8.51 6.47
CA PRO A 141 -7.14 7.30 6.09
C PRO A 141 -6.89 6.84 4.65
N ALA A 142 -6.42 7.73 3.75
CA ALA A 142 -6.10 7.41 2.36
C ALA A 142 -4.65 6.91 2.17
N ALA A 143 -3.88 6.75 3.23
CA ALA A 143 -2.53 6.19 3.16
C ALA A 143 -2.57 4.66 3.21
N CYS A 144 -1.71 4.02 2.41
CA CYS A 144 -1.61 2.56 2.36
C CYS A 144 -1.16 1.88 3.67
N ASN A 145 -0.74 2.65 4.67
CA ASN A 145 -0.37 2.19 6.02
C ASN A 145 -1.42 2.58 7.08
N ALA A 146 -2.56 3.12 6.69
CA ALA A 146 -3.68 3.31 7.61
C ALA A 146 -4.30 1.96 7.98
N ALA A 147 -4.77 1.82 9.22
CA ALA A 147 -5.43 0.59 9.63
C ALA A 147 -6.77 0.42 8.91
N GLU A 148 -6.99 -0.75 8.31
CA GLU A 148 -8.24 -1.10 7.61
C GLU A 148 -9.05 -2.14 8.38
N MET A 149 -8.37 -2.98 9.17
CA MET A 149 -8.95 -4.07 9.93
C MET A 149 -8.65 -3.98 11.42
N LEU A 150 -9.67 -4.17 12.23
CA LEU A 150 -9.58 -4.37 13.66
C LEU A 150 -9.94 -5.82 14.01
N LEU A 151 -8.97 -6.60 14.46
CA LEU A 151 -9.19 -7.94 14.99
C LEU A 151 -9.34 -7.85 16.50
N VAL A 152 -10.44 -8.36 17.05
CA VAL A 152 -10.72 -8.26 18.49
C VAL A 152 -10.88 -9.64 19.07
N HIS A 153 -10.10 -9.94 20.11
CA HIS A 153 -10.28 -11.18 20.87
C HIS A 153 -11.69 -11.20 21.50
N SER A 154 -12.37 -12.33 21.42
CA SER A 154 -13.75 -12.48 21.88
C SER A 154 -13.98 -12.10 23.35
N ALA A 155 -12.99 -12.30 24.21
CA ALA A 155 -13.04 -11.88 25.61
C ALA A 155 -13.17 -10.34 25.79
N GLN A 156 -12.85 -9.57 24.76
CA GLN A 156 -12.86 -8.09 24.78
C GLN A 156 -14.07 -7.46 24.10
N LEU A 157 -14.99 -8.27 23.58
CA LEU A 157 -16.20 -7.77 22.92
C LEU A 157 -17.08 -6.90 23.81
N ALA A 158 -17.18 -7.22 25.10
CA ALA A 158 -17.97 -6.44 26.05
C ALA A 158 -17.19 -5.31 26.75
N ASN A 159 -15.86 -5.33 26.69
CA ASN A 159 -15.00 -4.41 27.44
C ASN A 159 -14.27 -3.42 26.51
N ALA A 160 -13.23 -3.86 25.79
CA ALA A 160 -12.41 -2.98 24.99
C ALA A 160 -13.12 -2.54 23.69
N LEU A 161 -13.85 -3.42 23.00
CA LEU A 161 -14.51 -3.09 21.74
C LEU A 161 -15.44 -1.87 21.84
N PRO A 162 -16.33 -1.72 22.83
CA PRO A 162 -17.17 -0.54 22.96
C PRO A 162 -16.38 0.76 23.18
N VAL A 163 -15.26 0.71 23.88
CA VAL A 163 -14.40 1.87 24.13
C VAL A 163 -13.73 2.32 22.84
N ILE A 164 -13.16 1.37 22.09
CA ILE A 164 -12.51 1.60 20.78
C ILE A 164 -13.54 2.13 19.78
N ALA A 165 -14.69 1.48 19.68
CA ALA A 165 -15.73 1.82 18.72
C ALA A 165 -16.31 3.24 18.94
N ARG A 166 -16.48 3.68 20.20
CA ARG A 166 -16.90 5.04 20.51
C ARG A 166 -15.87 6.06 20.01
N ALA A 167 -14.59 5.85 20.30
CA ALA A 167 -13.52 6.74 19.86
C ALA A 167 -13.47 6.82 18.32
N LEU A 168 -13.61 5.69 17.61
CA LEU A 168 -13.66 5.63 16.16
C LEU A 168 -14.88 6.37 15.59
N THR A 169 -16.08 6.13 16.15
CA THR A 169 -17.32 6.76 15.66
C THR A 169 -17.36 8.26 15.95
N GLU A 170 -16.83 8.71 17.09
CA GLU A 170 -16.64 10.12 17.40
C GLU A 170 -15.67 10.81 16.41
N ALA A 171 -14.70 10.06 15.89
CA ALA A 171 -13.79 10.53 14.83
C ALA A 171 -14.37 10.37 13.40
N GLY A 172 -15.64 9.98 13.27
CA GLY A 172 -16.34 9.88 11.98
C GLY A 172 -16.09 8.57 11.22
N VAL A 173 -15.54 7.53 11.87
CA VAL A 173 -15.30 6.23 11.23
C VAL A 173 -16.56 5.39 11.20
N THR A 174 -16.92 4.89 10.02
CA THR A 174 -17.96 3.86 9.82
C THR A 174 -17.39 2.48 10.15
N LEU A 175 -18.08 1.73 10.99
CA LEU A 175 -17.69 0.37 11.39
C LEU A 175 -18.47 -0.67 10.60
N ARG A 176 -17.76 -1.60 9.97
CA ARG A 176 -18.32 -2.79 9.33
C ARG A 176 -17.87 -4.00 10.13
N ALA A 177 -18.79 -4.69 10.78
CA ALA A 177 -18.43 -5.69 11.79
C ALA A 177 -19.09 -7.04 11.51
N ASP A 178 -18.40 -8.12 11.92
CA ASP A 178 -18.98 -9.46 11.93
C ASP A 178 -20.17 -9.56 12.91
N GLU A 179 -20.87 -10.67 12.87
CA GLU A 179 -22.08 -10.88 13.68
C GLU A 179 -21.82 -10.76 15.19
N ARG A 180 -20.69 -11.31 15.69
CA ARG A 180 -20.32 -11.29 17.11
C ARG A 180 -19.99 -9.88 17.59
N ALA A 181 -19.17 -9.16 16.83
CA ALA A 181 -18.81 -7.78 17.13
C ALA A 181 -20.04 -6.86 17.02
N ARG A 182 -20.90 -7.04 16.00
CA ARG A 182 -22.14 -6.27 15.86
C ARG A 182 -23.09 -6.45 17.04
N ALA A 183 -23.26 -7.67 17.52
CA ALA A 183 -24.10 -7.94 18.67
C ALA A 183 -23.59 -7.18 19.92
N ALA A 184 -22.28 -7.18 20.15
CA ALA A 184 -21.66 -6.47 21.25
C ALA A 184 -21.78 -4.93 21.09
N LEU A 185 -21.56 -4.40 19.89
CA LEU A 185 -21.72 -2.97 19.57
C LEU A 185 -23.17 -2.52 19.75
N TYR A 186 -24.13 -3.30 19.27
CA TYR A 186 -25.55 -3.02 19.44
C TYR A 186 -25.94 -2.95 20.93
N ALA A 187 -25.47 -3.92 21.75
CA ALA A 187 -25.69 -3.92 23.20
C ALA A 187 -25.09 -2.68 23.88
N ALA A 188 -24.02 -2.10 23.33
CA ALA A 188 -23.38 -0.88 23.81
C ALA A 188 -24.00 0.42 23.24
N GLY A 189 -25.02 0.31 22.39
CA GLY A 189 -25.69 1.46 21.73
C GLY A 189 -24.85 2.10 20.64
N ILE A 190 -23.93 1.36 20.00
CA ILE A 190 -23.04 1.85 18.95
C ILE A 190 -23.52 1.29 17.60
N ALA A 191 -23.72 2.18 16.62
CA ALA A 191 -24.12 1.78 15.27
C ALA A 191 -22.95 1.12 14.51
N SER A 192 -23.27 0.04 13.78
CA SER A 192 -22.34 -0.62 12.86
C SER A 192 -23.10 -1.29 11.73
N GLU A 193 -22.46 -1.38 10.56
CA GLU A 193 -22.96 -2.11 9.41
C GLU A 193 -22.53 -3.58 9.48
N ALA A 194 -23.25 -4.44 8.75
CA ALA A 194 -22.82 -5.83 8.61
C ALA A 194 -21.63 -5.89 7.65
N ALA A 195 -20.55 -6.53 8.09
CA ALA A 195 -19.46 -6.91 7.22
C ALA A 195 -19.84 -8.17 6.42
N ASP A 196 -19.29 -8.28 5.22
CA ASP A 196 -19.36 -9.47 4.38
C ASP A 196 -17.96 -9.92 3.92
N GLU A 197 -17.88 -11.01 3.16
CA GLU A 197 -16.60 -11.56 2.70
C GLU A 197 -15.75 -10.56 1.89
N SER A 198 -16.37 -9.59 1.25
CA SER A 198 -15.64 -8.57 0.49
C SER A 198 -15.00 -7.48 1.34
N ASP A 199 -15.33 -7.42 2.62
CA ASP A 199 -14.72 -6.50 3.58
C ASP A 199 -13.40 -7.04 4.14
N TRP A 200 -13.23 -8.37 4.12
CA TRP A 200 -12.00 -9.00 4.57
C TRP A 200 -10.90 -8.84 3.52
N GLY A 201 -9.80 -8.24 3.92
CA GLY A 201 -8.73 -7.93 2.98
C GLY A 201 -8.98 -6.74 2.06
N ARG A 202 -9.90 -5.85 2.40
CA ARG A 202 -10.21 -4.65 1.63
C ARG A 202 -9.47 -3.43 2.16
N GLU A 203 -8.82 -2.72 1.26
CA GLU A 203 -8.29 -1.39 1.50
C GLU A 203 -9.37 -0.35 1.19
N TYR A 204 -9.94 0.29 2.22
CA TYR A 204 -11.04 1.28 2.06
C TYR A 204 -10.53 2.64 1.62
N LEU A 205 -9.32 3.04 2.06
CA LEU A 205 -8.74 4.38 1.84
C LEU A 205 -9.67 5.52 2.30
N ALA A 206 -10.50 5.25 3.28
CA ALA A 206 -11.55 6.14 3.78
C ALA A 206 -11.74 5.94 5.29
N LEU A 207 -12.56 6.78 5.93
CA LEU A 207 -12.96 6.62 7.33
C LEU A 207 -13.97 5.45 7.49
N THR A 208 -13.53 4.27 7.08
CA THR A 208 -14.25 3.00 7.23
C THR A 208 -13.27 1.96 7.77
N MET A 209 -13.71 1.12 8.72
CA MET A 209 -12.89 0.07 9.31
C MET A 209 -13.72 -1.20 9.46
N ALA A 210 -13.17 -2.32 9.00
CA ALA A 210 -13.75 -3.63 9.26
C ALA A 210 -13.36 -4.13 10.66
N VAL A 211 -14.27 -4.81 11.33
CA VAL A 211 -14.09 -5.38 12.68
C VAL A 211 -14.40 -6.86 12.63
N HIS A 212 -13.43 -7.68 12.96
CA HIS A 212 -13.57 -9.13 12.99
C HIS A 212 -13.20 -9.70 14.36
N THR A 213 -13.99 -10.67 14.82
CA THR A 213 -13.81 -11.32 16.12
C THR A 213 -12.99 -12.59 15.97
N VAL A 214 -11.97 -12.76 16.79
CA VAL A 214 -11.14 -13.97 16.86
C VAL A 214 -11.10 -14.52 18.27
N ASP A 215 -10.83 -15.81 18.41
CA ASP A 215 -10.80 -16.49 19.72
C ASP A 215 -9.37 -16.75 20.22
N SER A 216 -8.36 -16.50 19.40
CA SER A 216 -6.95 -16.62 19.79
C SER A 216 -6.04 -15.78 18.89
N ILE A 217 -4.79 -15.61 19.30
CA ILE A 217 -3.75 -14.97 18.48
C ILE A 217 -3.42 -15.82 17.24
N GLU A 218 -3.49 -17.13 17.32
CA GLU A 218 -3.26 -18.04 16.20
C GLU A 218 -4.32 -17.85 15.11
N GLU A 219 -5.58 -17.66 15.51
CA GLU A 219 -6.67 -17.34 14.59
C GLU A 219 -6.47 -15.98 13.95
N ALA A 220 -6.05 -14.96 14.71
CA ALA A 220 -5.71 -13.63 14.17
C ALA A 220 -4.58 -13.73 13.13
N ILE A 221 -3.51 -14.47 13.40
CA ILE A 221 -2.41 -14.70 12.47
C ILE A 221 -2.89 -15.42 11.21
N ALA A 222 -3.72 -16.45 11.37
CA ALA A 222 -4.26 -17.20 10.23
C ALA A 222 -5.14 -16.29 9.35
N PHE A 223 -5.96 -15.44 9.98
CA PHE A 223 -6.80 -14.47 9.29
C PHE A 223 -5.95 -13.45 8.50
N ILE A 224 -4.94 -12.84 9.12
CA ILE A 224 -4.03 -11.87 8.48
C ILE A 224 -3.30 -12.50 7.28
N ASN A 225 -2.86 -13.76 7.42
CA ASN A 225 -2.14 -14.45 6.35
C ASN A 225 -3.04 -14.86 5.18
N LYS A 226 -4.36 -14.92 5.39
CA LYS A 226 -5.34 -15.27 4.36
C LYS A 226 -5.81 -14.04 3.56
N HIS A 227 -5.89 -12.90 4.23
CA HIS A 227 -6.49 -11.67 3.72
C HIS A 227 -5.48 -10.52 3.65
#